data_0dad07a983f66a73fe0ed752310bf973
#
_entry.id   0dad07a983f66a73fe0ed752310bf973
#
_cell.length_a   1.000
_cell.length_b   1.000
_cell.length_c   1.000
_cell.angle_alpha   90.00
_cell.angle_beta   90.00
_cell.angle_gamma   90.00
#
_symmetry.space_group_name_H-M   'P 1'
#
loop_
_entity.id
_entity.type
_entity.pdbx_description
1 polymer ?
#
loop_
_entity_poly.entity_id
_entity_poly.type
_entity_poly.pdbx_seq_one_letter_code
_entity_poly.pdbx_strand_id
1 'polypeptide(L)'
;WNACGLRIGAIITDNKLCYEKSVAEYTANLSANTLGQYIFGALKHESYAQLHNWYEQQRDYYRQMIFELHKGFKEVEPDFIVSRREASIYFVIDVRKVAKPGFDGVDFASWCAEHGAVSLDDGQEYTLLMAPLNGFYSGKKGDDNPGKTQLRLSFCENPDLLRLAPELLSKLFRAYEAQR
;
A
#
# COMPACT_ATOMS: atom_id res chain seq x y z
N TRP A 1 -9.40 -4.35 10.96
CA TRP A 1 -8.78 -3.99 12.23
C TRP A 1 -7.47 -3.22 12.11
N ASN A 2 -6.89 -3.11 10.95
CA ASN A 2 -5.54 -2.53 10.75
C ASN A 2 -4.48 -3.08 11.73
N ALA A 3 -4.64 -4.33 12.14
CA ALA A 3 -3.78 -5.01 13.09
C ALA A 3 -2.90 -6.08 12.41
N CYS A 4 -2.45 -5.80 11.19
CA CYS A 4 -1.64 -6.73 10.39
C CYS A 4 -0.32 -7.11 11.07
N GLY A 5 0.20 -6.26 11.98
CA GLY A 5 1.37 -6.55 12.80
C GLY A 5 1.18 -7.70 13.79
N LEU A 6 -0.06 -8.04 14.16
CA LEU A 6 -0.33 -9.21 15.00
C LEU A 6 -0.08 -10.54 14.29
N ARG A 7 0.04 -10.52 12.95
CA ARG A 7 0.32 -11.71 12.12
C ARG A 7 -0.68 -12.84 12.33
N ILE A 8 -1.95 -12.52 12.54
CA ILE A 8 -3.05 -13.47 12.64
C ILE A 8 -4.12 -13.16 11.61
N GLY A 9 -4.85 -14.19 11.21
CA GLY A 9 -6.01 -14.09 10.32
C GLY A 9 -7.01 -15.17 10.67
N ALA A 10 -8.21 -15.10 10.08
CA ALA A 10 -9.25 -16.09 10.26
C ALA A 10 -9.87 -16.44 8.91
N ILE A 11 -10.16 -17.73 8.73
CA ILE A 11 -10.95 -18.22 7.61
C ILE A 11 -12.31 -18.62 8.19
N ILE A 12 -13.38 -18.07 7.63
CA ILE A 12 -14.76 -18.42 7.95
C ILE A 12 -15.36 -19.03 6.69
N THR A 13 -15.82 -20.27 6.76
CA THR A 13 -16.36 -20.98 5.59
C THR A 13 -17.40 -22.02 5.99
N ASP A 14 -18.44 -22.17 5.19
CA ASP A 14 -19.41 -23.27 5.22
C ASP A 14 -19.04 -24.43 4.26
N ASN A 15 -17.98 -24.25 3.45
CA ASN A 15 -17.47 -25.28 2.57
C ASN A 15 -16.64 -26.30 3.36
N LYS A 16 -17.17 -27.53 3.49
CA LYS A 16 -16.55 -28.62 4.26
C LYS A 16 -15.12 -28.94 3.78
N LEU A 17 -14.89 -29.01 2.47
CA LEU A 17 -13.57 -29.30 1.93
C LEU A 17 -12.56 -28.20 2.23
N CYS A 18 -12.97 -26.93 2.10
CA CYS A 18 -12.16 -25.80 2.47
C CYS A 18 -11.76 -25.85 3.96
N TYR A 19 -12.74 -26.11 4.83
CA TYR A 19 -12.51 -26.27 6.26
C TYR A 19 -11.48 -27.37 6.57
N GLU A 20 -11.72 -28.60 6.04
CA GLU A 20 -10.84 -29.75 6.28
C GLU A 20 -9.40 -29.51 5.81
N LYS A 21 -9.22 -28.89 4.64
CA LYS A 21 -7.89 -28.54 4.12
C LYS A 21 -7.20 -27.46 4.96
N SER A 22 -7.95 -26.44 5.36
CA SER A 22 -7.42 -25.36 6.23
C SER A 22 -7.01 -25.88 7.59
N VAL A 23 -7.77 -26.80 8.19
CA VAL A 23 -7.41 -27.45 9.46
C VAL A 23 -6.14 -28.29 9.30
N ALA A 24 -6.02 -29.05 8.20
CA ALA A 24 -4.83 -29.84 7.93
C ALA A 24 -3.57 -28.97 7.81
N GLU A 25 -3.63 -27.88 7.04
CA GLU A 25 -2.54 -26.89 6.91
C GLU A 25 -2.19 -26.23 8.26
N TYR A 26 -3.22 -25.83 9.00
CA TYR A 26 -3.04 -25.21 10.31
C TYR A 26 -2.31 -26.16 11.30
N THR A 27 -2.68 -27.43 11.29
CA THR A 27 -2.06 -28.47 12.13
C THR A 27 -0.60 -28.72 11.73
N ALA A 28 -0.31 -28.74 10.42
CA ALA A 28 1.04 -28.94 9.91
C ALA A 28 1.98 -27.76 10.26
N ASN A 29 1.46 -26.54 10.33
CA ASN A 29 2.22 -25.32 10.63
C ASN A 29 2.25 -24.96 12.14
N LEU A 30 1.80 -25.85 13.03
CA LEU A 30 1.91 -25.75 14.49
C LEU A 30 1.30 -24.49 15.11
N SER A 31 0.13 -24.08 14.63
CA SER A 31 -0.71 -23.02 15.18
C SER A 31 -0.31 -21.56 14.84
N ALA A 32 -1.29 -20.67 14.93
CA ALA A 32 -1.08 -19.24 14.77
C ALA A 32 -0.45 -18.63 16.03
N ASN A 33 0.15 -17.44 15.86
CA ASN A 33 0.76 -16.68 16.94
C ASN A 33 -0.18 -16.50 18.14
N THR A 34 0.14 -17.14 19.25
CA THR A 34 -0.69 -17.16 20.47
C THR A 34 -0.85 -15.77 21.08
N LEU A 35 0.21 -14.97 21.13
CA LEU A 35 0.14 -13.59 21.65
C LEU A 35 -0.80 -12.73 20.82
N GLY A 36 -0.72 -12.84 19.51
CA GLY A 36 -1.63 -12.14 18.59
C GLY A 36 -3.08 -12.57 18.80
N GLN A 37 -3.34 -13.87 19.05
CA GLN A 37 -4.68 -14.37 19.36
C GLN A 37 -5.21 -13.79 20.68
N TYR A 38 -4.40 -13.72 21.73
CA TYR A 38 -4.81 -13.12 23.01
C TYR A 38 -5.12 -11.62 22.87
N ILE A 39 -4.24 -10.87 22.19
CA ILE A 39 -4.47 -9.43 21.95
C ILE A 39 -5.76 -9.23 21.16
N PHE A 40 -5.95 -9.98 20.07
CA PHE A 40 -7.18 -9.90 19.28
C PHE A 40 -8.40 -10.35 20.09
N GLY A 41 -8.27 -11.39 20.91
CA GLY A 41 -9.33 -11.90 21.79
C GLY A 41 -9.79 -10.90 22.85
N ALA A 42 -8.97 -9.90 23.20
CA ALA A 42 -9.37 -8.84 24.13
C ALA A 42 -10.59 -8.04 23.63
N LEU A 43 -10.83 -8.01 22.32
CA LEU A 43 -11.99 -7.36 21.71
C LEU A 43 -13.33 -7.93 22.17
N LYS A 44 -13.35 -9.14 22.74
CA LYS A 44 -14.57 -9.74 23.33
C LYS A 44 -15.15 -8.93 24.50
N HIS A 45 -14.34 -8.05 25.10
CA HIS A 45 -14.76 -7.19 26.21
C HIS A 45 -15.40 -5.88 25.75
N GLU A 46 -15.30 -5.57 24.45
CA GLU A 46 -15.90 -4.39 23.84
C GLU A 46 -17.34 -4.68 23.39
N SER A 47 -18.23 -3.71 23.59
CA SER A 47 -19.58 -3.82 23.06
C SER A 47 -19.60 -3.64 21.54
N TYR A 48 -20.66 -4.16 20.89
CA TYR A 48 -20.88 -3.93 19.46
C TYR A 48 -20.86 -2.43 19.10
N ALA A 49 -21.47 -1.58 19.94
CA ALA A 49 -21.52 -0.14 19.69
C ALA A 49 -20.12 0.51 19.73
N GLN A 50 -19.25 0.11 20.66
CA GLN A 50 -17.87 0.60 20.73
C GLN A 50 -17.06 0.17 19.50
N LEU A 51 -17.15 -1.11 19.11
CA LEU A 51 -16.48 -1.63 17.91
C LEU A 51 -16.98 -0.95 16.64
N HIS A 52 -18.29 -0.75 16.52
CA HIS A 52 -18.88 -0.07 15.36
C HIS A 52 -18.41 1.38 15.26
N ASN A 53 -18.44 2.13 16.37
CA ASN A 53 -17.96 3.50 16.41
C ASN A 53 -16.47 3.60 16.02
N TRP A 54 -15.65 2.66 16.50
CA TRP A 54 -14.24 2.61 16.11
C TRP A 54 -14.07 2.38 14.59
N TYR A 55 -14.86 1.49 13.99
CA TYR A 55 -14.82 1.27 12.55
C TYR A 55 -15.25 2.50 11.74
N GLU A 56 -16.29 3.22 12.20
CA GLU A 56 -16.71 4.46 11.56
C GLU A 56 -15.57 5.49 11.57
N GLN A 57 -14.93 5.70 12.71
CA GLN A 57 -13.80 6.63 12.83
C GLN A 57 -12.64 6.24 11.92
N GLN A 58 -12.30 4.93 11.83
CA GLN A 58 -11.26 4.45 10.92
C GLN A 58 -11.64 4.68 9.45
N ARG A 59 -12.89 4.40 9.08
CA ARG A 59 -13.36 4.63 7.71
C ARG A 59 -13.30 6.09 7.32
N ASP A 60 -13.69 7.00 8.21
CA ASP A 60 -13.66 8.43 7.93
C ASP A 60 -12.25 8.95 7.79
N TYR A 61 -11.35 8.52 8.67
CA TYR A 61 -9.93 8.85 8.57
C TYR A 61 -9.34 8.43 7.23
N TYR A 62 -9.50 7.17 6.84
CA TYR A 62 -8.94 6.68 5.57
C TYR A 62 -9.65 7.27 4.35
N ARG A 63 -10.94 7.53 4.42
CA ARG A 63 -11.69 8.20 3.34
C ARG A 63 -11.14 9.59 3.06
N GLN A 64 -10.89 10.37 4.12
CA GLN A 64 -10.31 11.70 3.98
C GLN A 64 -8.89 11.62 3.39
N MET A 65 -8.04 10.78 3.93
CA MET A 65 -6.66 10.60 3.46
C MET A 65 -6.61 10.17 1.98
N ILE A 66 -7.42 9.18 1.60
CA ILE A 66 -7.55 8.73 0.22
C ILE A 66 -7.96 9.88 -0.71
N PHE A 67 -8.90 10.71 -0.27
CA PHE A 67 -9.37 11.85 -1.06
C PHE A 67 -8.26 12.90 -1.25
N GLU A 68 -7.59 13.28 -0.16
CA GLU A 68 -6.51 14.28 -0.19
C GLU A 68 -5.35 13.83 -1.08
N LEU A 69 -4.87 12.60 -0.90
CA LEU A 69 -3.77 12.05 -1.68
C LEU A 69 -4.12 11.89 -3.16
N HIS A 70 -5.31 11.38 -3.48
CA HIS A 70 -5.73 11.26 -4.87
C HIS A 70 -5.77 12.62 -5.57
N LYS A 71 -6.30 13.64 -4.88
CA LYS A 71 -6.33 15.02 -5.37
C LYS A 71 -4.90 15.52 -5.59
N GLY A 72 -4.02 15.41 -4.57
CA GLY A 72 -2.63 15.83 -4.65
C GLY A 72 -1.87 15.19 -5.82
N PHE A 73 -1.99 13.87 -6.04
CA PHE A 73 -1.35 13.22 -7.18
C PHE A 73 -1.85 13.75 -8.53
N LYS A 74 -3.14 14.07 -8.65
CA LYS A 74 -3.70 14.62 -9.87
C LYS A 74 -3.34 16.10 -10.10
N GLU A 75 -3.06 16.83 -9.04
CA GLU A 75 -2.60 18.23 -9.14
C GLU A 75 -1.13 18.32 -9.56
N VAL A 76 -0.24 17.46 -9.03
CA VAL A 76 1.19 17.48 -9.38
C VAL A 76 1.48 16.85 -10.74
N GLU A 77 0.71 15.84 -11.14
CA GLU A 77 0.85 15.18 -12.45
C GLU A 77 -0.51 14.60 -12.90
N PRO A 78 -1.25 15.33 -13.75
CA PRO A 78 -2.58 14.90 -14.22
C PRO A 78 -2.60 13.56 -14.94
N ASP A 79 -1.48 13.20 -15.58
CA ASP A 79 -1.34 11.97 -16.35
C ASP A 79 -0.95 10.74 -15.51
N PHE A 80 -0.64 10.89 -14.24
CA PHE A 80 -0.58 9.74 -13.33
C PHE A 80 -1.94 9.04 -13.28
N ILE A 81 -1.94 7.73 -13.52
CA ILE A 81 -3.14 6.91 -13.38
C ILE A 81 -3.19 6.44 -11.93
N VAL A 82 -4.06 7.03 -11.13
CA VAL A 82 -4.23 6.70 -9.70
C VAL A 82 -5.43 5.78 -9.53
N SER A 83 -5.28 4.71 -8.72
CA SER A 83 -6.36 3.78 -8.43
C SER A 83 -7.59 4.47 -7.84
N ARG A 84 -8.76 3.81 -7.96
CA ARG A 84 -10.03 4.38 -7.48
C ARG A 84 -10.01 4.61 -5.96
N ARG A 85 -10.76 5.61 -5.51
CA ARG A 85 -10.86 6.08 -4.11
C ARG A 85 -11.93 5.34 -3.31
N GLU A 86 -12.09 4.05 -3.50
CA GLU A 86 -13.23 3.32 -2.93
C GLU A 86 -12.91 2.66 -1.60
N ALA A 87 -11.71 2.14 -1.43
CA ALA A 87 -11.29 1.41 -0.24
C ALA A 87 -9.79 1.15 -0.23
N SER A 88 -9.32 0.41 0.78
CA SER A 88 -7.94 -0.02 0.99
C SER A 88 -7.10 0.97 1.79
N ILE A 89 -5.99 0.46 2.31
CA ILE A 89 -4.90 1.23 2.91
C ILE A 89 -3.75 1.44 1.92
N TYR A 90 -4.00 1.22 0.63
CA TYR A 90 -3.02 1.36 -0.44
C TYR A 90 -3.58 2.13 -1.63
N PHE A 91 -2.70 2.91 -2.28
CA PHE A 91 -2.88 3.37 -3.65
C PHE A 91 -1.97 2.61 -4.60
N VAL A 92 -2.46 2.44 -5.83
CA VAL A 92 -1.61 2.11 -6.97
C VAL A 92 -1.54 3.35 -7.87
N ILE A 93 -0.33 3.76 -8.18
CA ILE A 93 -0.03 4.84 -9.10
C ILE A 93 0.68 4.23 -10.30
N ASP A 94 0.11 4.42 -11.49
CA ASP A 94 0.66 3.92 -12.73
C ASP A 94 1.21 5.09 -13.56
N VAL A 95 2.49 5.06 -13.81
CA VAL A 95 3.23 6.13 -14.51
C VAL A 95 3.35 5.90 -16.01
N ARG A 96 2.69 4.88 -16.59
CA ARG A 96 2.83 4.46 -18.00
C ARG A 96 2.64 5.57 -19.04
N LYS A 97 1.86 6.61 -18.71
CA LYS A 97 1.60 7.72 -19.63
C LYS A 97 2.73 8.75 -19.68
N VAL A 98 3.55 8.81 -18.64
CA VAL A 98 4.59 9.82 -18.45
C VAL A 98 6.00 9.23 -18.45
N ALA A 99 6.11 7.94 -18.22
CA ALA A 99 7.38 7.23 -18.20
C ALA A 99 7.97 7.09 -19.60
N LYS A 100 9.29 7.28 -19.73
CA LYS A 100 10.03 6.99 -20.96
C LYS A 100 10.04 5.48 -21.27
N PRO A 101 10.19 5.09 -22.53
CA PRO A 101 10.33 3.68 -22.89
C PRO A 101 11.40 2.96 -22.06
N GLY A 102 11.10 1.74 -21.64
CA GLY A 102 11.99 0.93 -20.81
C GLY A 102 11.98 1.29 -19.32
N PHE A 103 11.01 2.07 -18.82
CA PHE A 103 10.84 2.27 -17.39
C PHE A 103 10.51 0.95 -16.67
N ASP A 104 11.15 0.75 -15.52
CA ASP A 104 10.86 -0.36 -14.62
C ASP A 104 10.71 0.17 -13.19
N GLY A 105 9.59 -0.14 -12.54
CA GLY A 105 9.30 0.29 -11.18
C GLY A 105 10.25 -0.29 -10.12
N VAL A 106 10.87 -1.45 -10.39
CA VAL A 106 11.88 -2.03 -9.49
C VAL A 106 13.15 -1.19 -9.51
N ASP A 107 13.61 -0.83 -10.71
CA ASP A 107 14.80 0.01 -10.87
C ASP A 107 14.58 1.39 -10.26
N PHE A 108 13.40 1.98 -10.47
CA PHE A 108 13.02 3.25 -9.86
C PHE A 108 13.00 3.17 -8.33
N ALA A 109 12.38 2.12 -7.74
CA ALA A 109 12.34 1.95 -6.30
C ALA A 109 13.73 1.73 -5.69
N SER A 110 14.60 0.98 -6.37
CA SER A 110 16.00 0.78 -5.98
C SER A 110 16.77 2.10 -6.03
N TRP A 111 16.61 2.86 -7.12
CA TRP A 111 17.23 4.18 -7.26
C TRP A 111 16.78 5.15 -6.15
N CYS A 112 15.47 5.18 -5.80
CA CYS A 112 14.97 5.98 -4.68
C CYS A 112 15.65 5.59 -3.36
N ALA A 113 15.86 4.29 -3.13
CA ALA A 113 16.49 3.81 -1.90
C ALA A 113 17.98 4.14 -1.79
N GLU A 114 18.69 4.18 -2.91
CA GLU A 114 20.15 4.32 -2.94
C GLU A 114 20.60 5.76 -3.19
N HIS A 115 19.88 6.51 -4.02
CA HIS A 115 20.31 7.81 -4.56
C HIS A 115 19.23 8.88 -4.58
N GLY A 116 17.94 8.47 -4.48
CA GLY A 116 16.82 9.36 -4.68
C GLY A 116 16.56 10.26 -3.46
N ALA A 117 17.17 11.43 -3.43
CA ALA A 117 16.85 12.49 -2.48
C ALA A 117 16.42 13.75 -3.22
N VAL A 118 15.36 14.40 -2.74
CA VAL A 118 14.85 15.67 -3.26
C VAL A 118 14.54 16.61 -2.12
N SER A 119 14.88 17.89 -2.31
CA SER A 119 14.58 18.94 -1.33
C SER A 119 13.15 19.44 -1.49
N LEU A 120 12.49 19.68 -0.37
CA LEU A 120 11.22 20.40 -0.28
C LEU A 120 11.42 21.83 0.20
N ASP A 121 10.34 22.60 0.28
CA ASP A 121 10.37 24.03 0.64
C ASP A 121 10.85 24.28 2.08
N ASP A 122 10.82 23.27 2.94
CA ASP A 122 11.37 23.31 4.31
C ASP A 122 12.90 23.17 4.37
N GLY A 123 13.55 22.98 3.20
CA GLY A 123 14.99 22.83 3.06
C GLY A 123 15.52 21.46 3.49
N GLN A 124 14.65 20.50 3.79
CA GLN A 124 15.04 19.14 4.13
C GLN A 124 15.05 18.23 2.87
N GLU A 125 15.90 17.21 2.92
CA GLU A 125 15.96 16.19 1.87
C GLU A 125 15.09 14.99 2.24
N TYR A 126 14.30 14.54 1.28
CA TYR A 126 13.37 13.43 1.42
C TYR A 126 13.54 12.43 0.29
N THR A 127 13.23 11.18 0.60
CA THR A 127 12.95 10.17 -0.41
C THR A 127 11.56 9.57 -0.20
N LEU A 128 11.05 8.84 -1.18
CA LEU A 128 9.79 8.13 -1.10
C LEU A 128 9.98 6.69 -1.56
N LEU A 129 9.83 5.75 -0.65
CA LEU A 129 9.90 4.33 -0.97
C LEU A 129 8.50 3.76 -1.24
N MET A 130 8.31 3.24 -2.43
CA MET A 130 7.07 2.60 -2.86
C MET A 130 7.35 1.16 -3.31
N ALA A 131 6.35 0.29 -3.15
CA ALA A 131 6.49 -1.09 -3.60
C ALA A 131 6.17 -1.20 -5.10
N PRO A 132 7.12 -1.66 -5.95
CA PRO A 132 6.83 -1.94 -7.35
C PRO A 132 5.91 -3.16 -7.48
N LEU A 133 5.03 -3.16 -8.48
CA LEU A 133 4.00 -4.19 -8.64
C LEU A 133 4.34 -5.29 -9.65
N ASN A 134 5.57 -5.34 -10.16
CA ASN A 134 5.99 -6.38 -11.10
C ASN A 134 5.68 -7.81 -10.64
N GLY A 135 5.92 -8.09 -9.35
CA GLY A 135 5.70 -9.40 -8.74
C GLY A 135 4.24 -9.74 -8.42
N PHE A 136 3.30 -8.81 -8.61
CA PHE A 136 1.89 -9.02 -8.28
C PHE A 136 1.07 -9.60 -9.44
N TYR A 137 1.65 -9.70 -10.63
CA TYR A 137 0.98 -10.21 -11.84
C TYR A 137 1.52 -11.59 -12.21
N SER A 138 0.87 -12.65 -11.73
CA SER A 138 1.23 -14.03 -12.06
C SER A 138 1.13 -14.29 -13.56
N GLY A 139 2.13 -14.94 -14.13
CA GLY A 139 2.15 -15.35 -15.53
C GLY A 139 2.42 -14.23 -16.54
N LYS A 140 2.55 -12.97 -16.11
CA LYS A 140 2.97 -11.86 -16.96
C LYS A 140 4.46 -11.59 -16.76
N LYS A 141 5.22 -11.57 -17.87
CA LYS A 141 6.67 -11.33 -17.87
C LYS A 141 7.04 -10.29 -18.92
N GLY A 142 8.19 -9.69 -18.73
CA GLY A 142 8.72 -8.72 -19.68
C GLY A 142 7.79 -7.53 -19.88
N ASP A 143 7.68 -7.05 -21.10
CA ASP A 143 6.93 -5.82 -21.43
C ASP A 143 5.41 -5.99 -21.33
N ASP A 144 4.91 -7.22 -21.32
CA ASP A 144 3.49 -7.51 -21.11
C ASP A 144 3.05 -7.40 -19.64
N ASN A 145 3.98 -7.17 -18.71
CA ASN A 145 3.65 -7.05 -17.30
C ASN A 145 3.21 -5.61 -16.96
N PRO A 146 1.92 -5.37 -16.70
CA PRO A 146 1.44 -4.02 -16.38
C PRO A 146 2.03 -3.47 -15.08
N GLY A 147 2.51 -4.34 -14.18
CA GLY A 147 3.15 -3.96 -12.93
C GLY A 147 4.47 -3.22 -13.09
N LYS A 148 5.11 -3.27 -14.28
CA LYS A 148 6.37 -2.55 -14.54
C LYS A 148 6.27 -1.05 -14.30
N THR A 149 5.13 -0.46 -14.60
CA THR A 149 4.89 0.99 -14.46
C THR A 149 4.06 1.32 -13.23
N GLN A 150 3.75 0.33 -12.40
CA GLN A 150 2.86 0.49 -11.26
C GLN A 150 3.63 0.47 -9.95
N LEU A 151 3.33 1.44 -9.10
CA LEU A 151 3.93 1.66 -7.79
C LEU A 151 2.83 1.69 -6.74
N ARG A 152 3.01 0.99 -5.62
CA ARG A 152 2.06 0.95 -4.51
C ARG A 152 2.55 1.81 -3.36
N LEU A 153 1.72 2.75 -2.94
CA LEU A 153 1.89 3.56 -1.74
C LEU A 153 0.99 3.04 -0.62
N SER A 154 1.53 2.94 0.60
CA SER A 154 0.78 2.61 1.81
C SER A 154 0.41 3.87 2.60
N PHE A 155 -0.76 3.88 3.26
CA PHE A 155 -1.21 4.98 4.13
C PHE A 155 -0.92 4.73 5.62
N CYS A 156 0.03 3.85 5.94
CA CYS A 156 0.36 3.48 7.31
C CYS A 156 1.41 4.39 7.94
N GLU A 157 1.70 5.54 7.33
CA GLU A 157 2.67 6.53 7.80
C GLU A 157 1.95 7.72 8.45
N ASN A 158 2.72 8.61 9.09
CA ASN A 158 2.22 9.87 9.64
C ASN A 158 1.48 10.68 8.54
N PRO A 159 0.26 11.18 8.82
CA PRO A 159 -0.54 11.93 7.84
C PRO A 159 0.18 13.15 7.24
N ASP A 160 1.00 13.84 8.02
CA ASP A 160 1.72 15.02 7.53
C ASP A 160 2.80 14.62 6.52
N LEU A 161 3.51 13.51 6.75
CA LEU A 161 4.45 12.94 5.79
C LEU A 161 3.75 12.39 4.55
N LEU A 162 2.59 11.76 4.72
CA LEU A 162 1.80 11.25 3.58
C LEU A 162 1.36 12.36 2.64
N ARG A 163 1.03 13.55 3.15
CA ARG A 163 0.66 14.71 2.32
C ARG A 163 1.79 15.20 1.42
N LEU A 164 3.04 14.90 1.77
CA LEU A 164 4.20 15.21 0.93
C LEU A 164 4.37 14.22 -0.24
N ALA A 165 3.77 13.02 -0.14
CA ALA A 165 3.99 11.95 -1.11
C ALA A 165 3.71 12.33 -2.59
N PRO A 166 2.67 13.11 -2.93
CA PRO A 166 2.45 13.53 -4.31
C PRO A 166 3.60 14.36 -4.88
N GLU A 167 4.07 15.36 -4.14
CA GLU A 167 5.17 16.21 -4.57
C GLU A 167 6.48 15.42 -4.62
N LEU A 168 6.76 14.61 -3.61
CA LEU A 168 7.95 13.74 -3.57
C LEU A 168 7.98 12.81 -4.76
N LEU A 169 6.88 12.11 -5.07
CA LEU A 169 6.84 11.23 -6.23
C LEU A 169 7.12 12.00 -7.52
N SER A 170 6.50 13.15 -7.72
CA SER A 170 6.69 13.95 -8.93
C SER A 170 8.16 14.40 -9.09
N LYS A 171 8.77 14.91 -8.02
CA LYS A 171 10.18 15.36 -8.03
C LYS A 171 11.15 14.18 -8.26
N LEU A 172 10.99 13.08 -7.51
CA LEU A 172 11.83 11.88 -7.64
C LEU A 172 11.70 11.24 -9.03
N PHE A 173 10.48 11.13 -9.54
CA PHE A 173 10.23 10.57 -10.85
C PHE A 173 10.91 11.39 -11.96
N ARG A 174 10.79 12.71 -11.92
CA ARG A 174 11.46 13.60 -12.89
C ARG A 174 12.98 13.52 -12.78
N ALA A 175 13.53 13.49 -11.57
CA ALA A 175 14.97 13.35 -11.35
C ALA A 175 15.50 12.02 -11.89
N TYR A 176 14.79 10.93 -11.66
CA TYR A 176 15.13 9.61 -12.21
C TYR A 176 15.07 9.58 -13.74
N GLU A 177 13.97 10.07 -14.32
CA GLU A 177 13.81 10.13 -15.78
C GLU A 177 14.81 11.06 -16.49
N ALA A 178 15.35 12.07 -15.80
CA ALA A 178 16.39 12.94 -16.35
C ALA A 178 17.76 12.27 -16.45
N GLN A 179 18.02 11.23 -15.65
CA GLN A 179 19.28 10.48 -15.65
C GLN A 179 19.26 9.30 -16.63
N ARG A 180 18.09 8.91 -17.11
CA ARG A 180 17.89 7.89 -18.14
C ARG A 180 17.87 8.53 -19.53
#